data_6b462adfdd7c9b89881fdf2bbb988d90
#
_entry.id   6b462adfdd7c9b89881fdf2bbb988d90
#
_cell.length_a   1.000
_cell.length_b   1.000
_cell.length_c   1.000
_cell.angle_alpha   90.00
_cell.angle_beta   90.00
_cell.angle_gamma   90.00
#
_symmetry.space_group_name_H-M   'P 1'
#
loop_
_entity.id
_entity.type
_entity.pdbx_description
1 polymer ?
#
loop_
_entity_poly.entity_id
_entity_poly.type
_entity_poly.pdbx_seq_one_letter_code
_entity_poly.pdbx_strand_id
1 'polypeptide(L)'
;ARCADNTLHDAVPGMDGRGRTLAGRPRWEIWSEPEIRSPKEAVSYAKALHQLVRWIDICDGNMQEGSFRCDANVSVRRPGAPLGTRREIKNLNSFRFLQQAIEYEIKWQIDTLEDGGRIQQATVLFDPGIGQTRVMRLKADAHDHRNFPDPDVLPCHVEQASIEEVRGHY
;
A
#
# COMPACT_ATOMS: atom_id res chain seq x y z
N ALA A 1 -6.16 12.57 -4.64
CA ALA A 1 -6.93 11.32 -4.52
C ALA A 1 -6.95 10.63 -5.87
N ARG A 2 -6.46 9.41 -5.95
CA ARG A 2 -6.59 8.57 -7.14
C ARG A 2 -7.65 7.53 -6.85
N CYS A 3 -8.63 7.41 -7.74
CA CYS A 3 -9.50 6.25 -7.76
C CYS A 3 -8.66 5.10 -8.32
N ALA A 4 -8.35 4.12 -7.50
CA ALA A 4 -7.79 2.87 -7.98
C ALA A 4 -8.97 2.09 -8.57
N ASP A 5 -9.15 2.23 -9.87
CA ASP A 5 -10.06 1.40 -10.60
C ASP A 5 -9.48 -0.02 -10.62
N ASN A 6 -10.05 -0.89 -9.82
CA ASN A 6 -9.89 -2.32 -10.00
C ASN A 6 -10.78 -2.73 -11.18
N THR A 7 -10.57 -2.10 -12.32
CA THR A 7 -11.12 -2.57 -13.56
C THR A 7 -10.58 -3.95 -13.83
N LEU A 8 -11.52 -4.85 -13.88
CA LEU A 8 -11.47 -6.03 -14.70
C LEU A 8 -10.39 -7.05 -14.30
N HIS A 9 -10.55 -7.63 -13.16
CA HIS A 9 -10.48 -9.06 -13.21
C HIS A 9 -11.88 -9.56 -13.60
N ASP A 10 -12.07 -9.91 -14.84
CA ASP A 10 -13.03 -10.92 -15.27
C ASP A 10 -12.62 -12.28 -14.69
N ALA A 11 -12.03 -12.25 -13.53
CA ALA A 11 -11.87 -13.41 -12.71
C ALA A 11 -13.28 -13.89 -12.36
N VAL A 12 -13.53 -15.13 -12.60
CA VAL A 12 -14.57 -15.95 -11.95
C VAL A 12 -14.93 -15.26 -10.63
N PRO A 13 -16.18 -14.91 -10.38
CA PRO A 13 -16.55 -14.09 -9.24
C PRO A 13 -16.03 -14.72 -7.96
N GLY A 14 -14.87 -14.24 -7.52
CA GLY A 14 -14.32 -14.55 -6.21
C GLY A 14 -15.26 -13.94 -5.19
N MET A 15 -15.95 -14.76 -4.43
CA MET A 15 -16.70 -14.33 -3.28
C MET A 15 -15.74 -14.20 -2.11
N ASP A 16 -15.81 -13.08 -1.36
CA ASP A 16 -15.19 -13.04 -0.05
C ASP A 16 -15.87 -14.14 0.83
N GLY A 17 -15.25 -14.51 1.94
CA GLY A 17 -15.80 -15.50 2.88
C GLY A 17 -17.21 -15.17 3.42
N ARG A 18 -17.82 -14.08 2.98
CA ARG A 18 -19.18 -13.61 3.29
C ARG A 18 -20.11 -13.66 2.06
N GLY A 19 -19.72 -14.29 1.00
CA GLY A 19 -20.53 -14.45 -0.21
C GLY A 19 -20.66 -13.18 -1.07
N ARG A 20 -19.76 -12.21 -0.91
CA ARG A 20 -19.77 -10.96 -1.69
C ARG A 20 -18.77 -11.02 -2.83
N THR A 21 -19.17 -10.63 -4.01
CA THR A 21 -18.28 -10.47 -5.15
C THR A 21 -17.31 -9.33 -4.90
N LEU A 22 -16.01 -9.57 -5.04
CA LEU A 22 -14.96 -8.54 -4.90
C LEU A 22 -14.70 -7.81 -6.21
N ALA A 23 -15.09 -8.40 -7.34
CA ALA A 23 -14.93 -7.81 -8.66
C ALA A 23 -15.81 -6.56 -8.83
N GLY A 24 -15.24 -5.50 -9.39
CA GLY A 24 -15.98 -4.27 -9.71
C GLY A 24 -16.26 -3.34 -8.52
N ARG A 25 -15.62 -3.56 -7.36
CA ARG A 25 -15.75 -2.59 -6.25
C ARG A 25 -14.76 -1.47 -6.41
N PRO A 26 -15.21 -0.22 -6.63
CA PRO A 26 -14.33 0.93 -6.70
C PRO A 26 -13.63 1.14 -5.36
N ARG A 27 -12.35 1.52 -5.41
CA ARG A 27 -11.55 1.89 -4.25
C ARG A 27 -11.01 3.28 -4.43
N TRP A 28 -11.07 4.07 -3.36
CA TRP A 28 -10.39 5.35 -3.29
C TRP A 28 -9.06 5.15 -2.61
N GLU A 29 -7.99 5.58 -3.24
CA GLU A 29 -6.67 5.65 -2.65
C GLU A 29 -6.28 7.11 -2.48
N ILE A 30 -6.03 7.50 -1.22
CA ILE A 30 -5.70 8.88 -0.86
C ILE A 30 -4.26 8.91 -0.40
N TRP A 31 -3.43 9.65 -1.10
CA TRP A 31 -2.03 9.84 -0.76
C TRP A 31 -1.83 11.22 -0.16
N SER A 32 -1.15 11.28 0.99
CA SER A 32 -0.68 12.55 1.54
C SER A 32 0.66 12.93 0.92
N GLU A 33 0.91 14.23 0.83
CA GLU A 33 2.27 14.73 0.62
C GLU A 33 3.14 14.40 1.85
N PRO A 34 4.48 14.33 1.70
CA PRO A 34 5.37 13.95 2.80
C PRO A 34 5.60 15.11 3.79
N GLU A 35 4.52 15.69 4.30
CA GLU A 35 4.52 16.84 5.21
C GLU A 35 4.25 16.48 6.66
N ILE A 36 3.73 15.29 6.93
CA ILE A 36 3.48 14.80 8.29
C ILE A 36 4.79 14.62 9.04
N ARG A 37 4.90 15.19 10.25
CA ARG A 37 6.16 15.26 11.02
C ARG A 37 6.13 14.50 12.33
N SER A 38 4.98 13.97 12.76
CA SER A 38 4.88 13.23 14.01
C SER A 38 3.86 12.09 13.92
N PRO A 39 4.02 11.04 14.76
CA PRO A 39 3.04 9.96 14.86
C PRO A 39 1.64 10.45 15.25
N LYS A 40 1.55 11.45 16.13
CA LYS A 40 0.27 12.04 16.55
C LYS A 40 -0.43 12.78 15.40
N GLU A 41 0.33 13.50 14.59
CA GLU A 41 -0.18 14.18 13.41
C GLU A 41 -0.69 13.19 12.37
N ALA A 42 0.05 12.09 12.12
CA ALA A 42 -0.39 11.00 11.24
C ALA A 42 -1.73 10.40 11.70
N VAL A 43 -1.88 10.15 13.00
CA VAL A 43 -3.13 9.64 13.57
C VAL A 43 -4.27 10.65 13.44
N SER A 44 -4.00 11.93 13.68
CA SER A 44 -5.01 12.99 13.54
C SER A 44 -5.50 13.12 12.11
N TYR A 45 -4.58 13.07 11.15
CA TYR A 45 -4.88 13.07 9.72
C TYR A 45 -5.73 11.86 9.32
N ALA A 46 -5.32 10.65 9.71
CA ALA A 46 -6.05 9.43 9.43
C ALA A 46 -7.46 9.43 10.04
N LYS A 47 -7.62 9.93 11.27
CA LYS A 47 -8.92 10.09 11.92
C LYS A 47 -9.81 11.10 11.19
N ALA A 48 -9.26 12.22 10.73
CA ALA A 48 -10.02 13.22 9.98
C ALA A 48 -10.55 12.64 8.66
N LEU A 49 -9.70 11.91 7.92
CA LEU A 49 -10.13 11.21 6.70
C LEU A 49 -11.18 10.14 7.00
N HIS A 50 -10.99 9.35 8.05
CA HIS A 50 -11.95 8.34 8.46
C HIS A 50 -13.32 8.95 8.81
N GLN A 51 -13.35 10.07 9.53
CA GLN A 51 -14.59 10.78 9.83
C GLN A 51 -15.24 11.32 8.54
N LEU A 52 -14.45 11.89 7.63
CA LEU A 52 -14.94 12.44 6.38
C LEU A 52 -15.60 11.36 5.51
N VAL A 53 -14.94 10.21 5.28
CA VAL A 53 -15.50 9.15 4.42
C VAL A 53 -16.76 8.52 5.01
N ARG A 54 -16.90 8.51 6.32
CA ARG A 54 -18.13 8.08 7.00
C ARG A 54 -19.24 9.14 6.90
N TRP A 55 -18.86 10.41 7.04
CA TRP A 55 -19.83 11.50 7.00
C TRP A 55 -20.48 11.66 5.60
N ILE A 56 -19.70 11.45 4.54
CA ILE A 56 -20.21 11.46 3.15
C ILE A 56 -20.78 10.11 2.71
N ASP A 57 -20.87 9.14 3.62
CA ASP A 57 -21.51 7.82 3.44
C ASP A 57 -20.94 6.96 2.30
N ILE A 58 -19.64 7.11 2.01
CA ILE A 58 -18.95 6.26 1.00
C ILE A 58 -18.27 5.04 1.59
N CYS A 59 -18.12 4.98 2.93
CA CYS A 59 -17.42 3.91 3.63
C CYS A 59 -17.91 3.82 5.08
N ASP A 60 -18.08 2.60 5.59
CA ASP A 60 -18.42 2.35 7.00
C ASP A 60 -17.26 2.63 7.97
N GLY A 61 -16.04 2.74 7.42
CA GLY A 61 -14.83 3.02 8.18
C GLY A 61 -14.28 1.82 8.96
N ASN A 62 -14.77 0.60 8.74
CA ASN A 62 -14.32 -0.56 9.49
C ASN A 62 -12.89 -0.96 9.10
N MET A 63 -11.92 -0.64 9.98
CA MET A 63 -10.52 -0.95 9.74
C MET A 63 -10.22 -2.45 9.87
N GLN A 64 -10.93 -3.18 10.73
CA GLN A 64 -10.71 -4.61 10.94
C GLN A 64 -11.19 -5.43 9.74
N GLU A 65 -12.26 -4.99 9.11
CA GLU A 65 -12.81 -5.62 7.91
C GLU A 65 -12.17 -5.13 6.61
N GLY A 66 -11.28 -4.13 6.71
CA GLY A 66 -10.56 -3.59 5.57
C GLY A 66 -11.36 -2.63 4.70
N SER A 67 -12.53 -2.14 5.18
CA SER A 67 -13.28 -1.07 4.53
C SER A 67 -12.50 0.25 4.52
N PHE A 68 -11.75 0.51 5.58
CA PHE A 68 -10.78 1.59 5.67
C PHE A 68 -9.41 1.01 5.99
N ARG A 69 -8.44 1.23 5.10
CA ARG A 69 -7.05 0.76 5.28
C ARG A 69 -6.13 1.96 5.36
N CYS A 70 -5.09 1.83 6.16
CA CYS A 70 -4.05 2.82 6.27
C CYS A 70 -2.70 2.13 6.20
N ASP A 71 -1.85 2.55 5.26
CA ASP A 71 -0.45 2.16 5.19
C ASP A 71 0.39 3.40 5.50
N ALA A 72 1.47 3.25 6.25
CA ALA A 72 2.35 4.36 6.61
C ALA A 72 3.72 4.21 5.93
N ASN A 73 4.14 5.26 5.23
CA ASN A 73 5.51 5.38 4.72
C ASN A 73 6.31 6.25 5.67
N VAL A 74 7.35 5.69 6.27
CA VAL A 74 8.18 6.37 7.26
C VAL A 74 9.61 6.48 6.78
N SER A 75 10.18 7.67 6.90
CA SER A 75 11.61 7.95 6.74
C SER A 75 12.07 8.98 7.75
N VAL A 76 13.33 8.93 8.13
CA VAL A 76 13.95 9.93 9.02
C VAL A 76 15.03 10.69 8.31
N ARG A 77 15.22 11.96 8.68
CA ARG A 77 16.28 12.81 8.17
C ARG A 77 16.74 13.81 9.22
N ARG A 78 17.93 14.33 9.09
CA ARG A 78 18.37 15.51 9.86
C ARG A 78 17.66 16.76 9.34
N PRO A 79 17.42 17.76 10.18
CA PRO A 79 16.86 19.03 9.72
C PRO A 79 17.65 19.61 8.54
N GLY A 80 16.95 20.04 7.49
CA GLY A 80 17.56 20.59 6.27
C GLY A 80 18.12 19.56 5.28
N ALA A 81 18.24 18.28 5.63
CA ALA A 81 18.67 17.24 4.72
C ALA A 81 17.53 16.78 3.79
N PRO A 82 17.83 16.16 2.63
CA PRO A 82 16.83 15.52 1.80
C PRO A 82 16.14 14.37 2.54
N LEU A 83 14.97 13.94 2.05
CA LEU A 83 14.23 12.82 2.64
C LEU A 83 15.08 11.56 2.65
N GLY A 84 15.04 10.84 3.77
CA GLY A 84 15.72 9.56 3.93
C GLY A 84 15.02 8.41 3.20
N THR A 85 15.62 7.23 3.28
CA THR A 85 15.04 6.01 2.71
C THR A 85 13.75 5.64 3.44
N ARG A 86 12.66 5.50 2.70
CA ARG A 86 11.35 5.17 3.26
C ARG A 86 11.18 3.68 3.46
N ARG A 87 10.44 3.31 4.50
CA ARG A 87 9.89 1.97 4.69
C ARG A 87 8.38 2.05 4.79
N GLU A 88 7.71 1.12 4.15
CA GLU A 88 6.26 1.02 4.11
C GLU A 88 5.78 0.07 5.19
N ILE A 89 4.94 0.55 6.10
CA ILE A 89 4.37 -0.25 7.20
C ILE A 89 2.96 -0.66 6.83
N LYS A 90 2.69 -1.95 6.88
CA LYS A 90 1.39 -2.57 6.63
C LYS A 90 0.81 -3.20 7.90
N ASN A 91 -0.43 -3.69 7.80
CA ASN A 91 -1.15 -4.32 8.90
C ASN A 91 -1.53 -3.36 10.04
N LEU A 92 -1.97 -2.15 9.66
CA LEU A 92 -2.36 -1.10 10.59
C LEU A 92 -3.89 -1.06 10.75
N ASN A 93 -4.42 -1.98 11.56
CA ASN A 93 -5.86 -2.22 11.70
C ASN A 93 -6.53 -1.34 12.77
N SER A 94 -5.81 -0.39 13.34
CA SER A 94 -6.34 0.61 14.26
C SER A 94 -5.46 1.85 14.31
N PHE A 95 -6.02 2.97 14.74
CA PHE A 95 -5.27 4.22 14.94
C PHE A 95 -4.18 4.09 16.02
N ARG A 96 -4.42 3.24 17.02
CA ARG A 96 -3.42 2.93 18.04
C ARG A 96 -2.23 2.20 17.42
N PHE A 97 -2.48 1.21 16.57
CA PHE A 97 -1.41 0.46 15.89
C PHE A 97 -0.66 1.36 14.90
N LEU A 98 -1.35 2.26 14.22
CA LEU A 98 -0.73 3.27 13.36
C LEU A 98 0.29 4.10 14.14
N GLN A 99 -0.10 4.62 15.32
CA GLN A 99 0.80 5.41 16.16
C GLN A 99 2.01 4.59 16.62
N GLN A 100 1.76 3.42 17.20
CA GLN A 100 2.81 2.57 17.75
C GLN A 100 3.81 2.11 16.68
N ALA A 101 3.30 1.75 15.51
CA ALA A 101 4.14 1.32 14.39
C ALA A 101 5.04 2.45 13.87
N ILE A 102 4.52 3.66 13.75
CA ILE A 102 5.32 4.82 13.32
C ILE A 102 6.36 5.16 14.40
N GLU A 103 5.98 5.17 15.68
CA GLU A 103 6.91 5.43 16.79
C GLU A 103 8.06 4.42 16.82
N TYR A 104 7.73 3.13 16.68
CA TYR A 104 8.73 2.07 16.61
C TYR A 104 9.67 2.23 15.40
N GLU A 105 9.10 2.46 14.23
CA GLU A 105 9.87 2.58 12.99
C GLU A 105 10.80 3.80 12.99
N ILE A 106 10.34 4.94 13.53
CA ILE A 106 11.18 6.13 13.69
C ILE A 106 12.38 5.81 14.59
N LYS A 107 12.13 5.22 15.76
CA LYS A 107 13.19 4.85 16.69
C LYS A 107 14.18 3.88 16.05
N TRP A 108 13.70 2.83 15.44
CA TRP A 108 14.52 1.83 14.77
C TRP A 108 15.40 2.43 13.66
N GLN A 109 14.84 3.35 12.86
CA GLN A 109 15.61 4.03 11.81
C GLN A 109 16.69 4.96 12.38
N ILE A 110 16.38 5.68 13.46
CA ILE A 110 17.34 6.55 14.13
C ILE A 110 18.48 5.70 14.70
N ASP A 111 18.17 4.69 15.51
CA ASP A 111 19.15 3.81 16.11
C ASP A 111 20.06 3.17 15.05
N THR A 112 19.47 2.66 13.96
CA THR A 112 20.24 2.08 12.85
C THR A 112 21.20 3.07 12.19
N LEU A 113 20.79 4.32 11.99
CA LEU A 113 21.63 5.34 11.37
C LEU A 113 22.72 5.85 12.32
N GLU A 114 22.44 5.92 13.62
CA GLU A 114 23.41 6.32 14.66
C GLU A 114 24.49 5.25 14.85
N ASP A 115 24.13 3.98 14.71
CA ASP A 115 25.07 2.85 14.69
C ASP A 115 25.90 2.75 13.38
N GLY A 116 25.73 3.69 12.46
CA GLY A 116 26.44 3.72 11.17
C GLY A 116 25.88 2.76 10.12
N GLY A 117 24.72 2.16 10.38
CA GLY A 117 24.01 1.30 9.43
C GLY A 117 23.35 2.08 8.30
N ARG A 118 22.70 1.35 7.39
CA ARG A 118 21.93 1.91 6.28
C ARG A 118 20.51 1.40 6.31
N ILE A 119 19.56 2.29 6.07
CA ILE A 119 18.16 1.92 5.91
C ILE A 119 17.95 1.36 4.50
N GLN A 120 17.41 0.15 4.42
CA GLN A 120 17.01 -0.47 3.16
C GLN A 120 15.52 -0.23 2.93
N GLN A 121 15.15 0.11 1.70
CA GLN A 121 13.76 0.24 1.32
C GLN A 121 13.07 -1.12 1.42
N ALA A 122 12.04 -1.20 2.23
CA ALA A 122 11.35 -2.44 2.51
C ALA A 122 9.86 -2.21 2.78
N THR A 123 9.07 -3.25 2.59
CA THR A 123 7.73 -3.36 3.17
C THR A 123 7.84 -4.16 4.45
N VAL A 124 7.31 -3.61 5.53
CA VAL A 124 7.29 -4.23 6.85
C VAL A 124 5.87 -4.42 7.35
N LEU A 125 5.65 -5.44 8.14
CA LEU A 125 4.39 -5.69 8.83
C LEU A 125 4.53 -5.28 10.29
N PHE A 126 3.54 -4.56 10.80
CA PHE A 126 3.43 -4.31 12.23
C PHE A 126 2.84 -5.53 12.94
N ASP A 127 3.52 -6.00 13.97
CA ASP A 127 3.06 -7.07 14.85
C ASP A 127 2.61 -6.45 16.18
N PRO A 128 1.29 -6.37 16.43
CA PRO A 128 0.78 -5.74 17.65
C PRO A 128 1.06 -6.54 18.91
N GLY A 129 1.35 -7.86 18.80
CA GLY A 129 1.65 -8.73 19.94
C GLY A 129 2.99 -8.40 20.58
N ILE A 130 3.97 -8.01 19.79
CA ILE A 130 5.31 -7.63 20.26
C ILE A 130 5.59 -6.14 20.12
N GLY A 131 4.69 -5.38 19.47
CA GLY A 131 4.85 -3.94 19.25
C GLY A 131 5.99 -3.56 18.31
N GLN A 132 6.36 -4.43 17.37
CA GLN A 132 7.52 -4.26 16.48
C GLN A 132 7.12 -4.44 15.01
N THR A 133 7.99 -3.96 14.11
CA THR A 133 7.85 -4.23 12.69
C THR A 133 8.75 -5.37 12.27
N ARG A 134 8.26 -6.23 11.35
CA ARG A 134 9.03 -7.31 10.73
C ARG A 134 9.12 -7.08 9.24
N VAL A 135 10.27 -7.29 8.64
CA VAL A 135 10.45 -7.21 7.20
C VAL A 135 9.61 -8.30 6.52
N MET A 136 8.72 -7.88 5.63
CA MET A 136 7.94 -8.77 4.78
C MET A 136 8.70 -9.08 3.49
N ARG A 137 9.20 -8.02 2.84
CA ARG A 137 10.04 -8.13 1.64
C ARG A 137 10.94 -6.91 1.51
N LEU A 138 12.14 -7.12 1.01
CA LEU A 138 13.00 -6.04 0.55
C LEU A 138 12.51 -5.61 -0.84
N LYS A 139 12.40 -4.32 -1.07
CA LYS A 139 12.17 -3.78 -2.41
C LYS A 139 13.53 -3.69 -3.10
N ALA A 140 14.03 -4.82 -3.60
CA ALA A 140 15.11 -4.81 -4.57
C ALA A 140 14.51 -4.38 -5.90
N ASP A 141 15.08 -3.37 -6.52
CA ASP A 141 14.75 -2.76 -7.82
C ASP A 141 13.28 -2.88 -8.25
N ALA A 142 12.66 -1.75 -8.53
CA ALA A 142 11.27 -1.67 -8.94
C ALA A 142 11.07 -2.45 -10.26
N HIS A 143 10.79 -3.74 -10.15
CA HIS A 143 10.26 -4.48 -11.29
C HIS A 143 8.93 -3.85 -11.66
N ASP A 144 8.81 -3.44 -12.91
CA ASP A 144 7.56 -2.96 -13.46
C ASP A 144 6.56 -4.13 -13.49
N HIS A 145 5.72 -4.20 -12.46
CA HIS A 145 4.72 -5.27 -12.31
C HIS A 145 3.73 -5.32 -13.49
N ARG A 146 3.66 -4.29 -14.32
CA ARG A 146 2.79 -4.26 -15.50
C ARG A 146 3.26 -5.22 -16.59
N ASN A 147 4.53 -5.57 -16.60
CA ASN A 147 5.14 -6.46 -17.59
C ASN A 147 5.51 -7.83 -17.01
N PHE A 148 5.02 -8.15 -15.81
CA PHE A 148 5.22 -9.47 -15.25
C PHE A 148 4.25 -10.47 -15.90
N PRO A 149 4.73 -11.57 -16.49
CA PRO A 149 3.83 -12.57 -17.06
C PRO A 149 2.94 -13.15 -15.95
N ASP A 150 1.66 -13.20 -16.22
CA ASP A 150 0.71 -13.83 -15.33
C ASP A 150 1.02 -15.34 -15.27
N PRO A 151 1.25 -15.93 -14.08
CA PRO A 151 1.58 -17.35 -13.96
C PRO A 151 0.45 -18.27 -14.41
N ASP A 152 -0.79 -17.78 -14.41
CA ASP A 152 -1.97 -18.56 -14.79
C ASP A 152 -2.32 -18.45 -16.28
N VAL A 153 -1.59 -17.60 -17.03
CA VAL A 153 -1.82 -17.41 -18.47
C VAL A 153 -0.59 -17.89 -19.25
N LEU A 154 -0.83 -18.84 -20.15
CA LEU A 154 0.22 -19.32 -21.06
C LEU A 154 0.69 -18.20 -21.99
N PRO A 155 2.00 -18.13 -22.29
CA PRO A 155 2.52 -17.17 -23.25
C PRO A 155 1.82 -17.32 -24.61
N CYS A 156 1.22 -16.25 -25.10
CA CYS A 156 0.60 -16.21 -26.42
C CYS A 156 1.63 -15.66 -27.42
N HIS A 157 2.02 -16.48 -28.36
CA HIS A 157 2.82 -16.07 -29.51
C HIS A 157 1.89 -15.62 -30.64
N VAL A 158 1.93 -14.34 -30.97
CA VAL A 158 1.21 -13.80 -32.12
C VAL A 158 2.20 -13.66 -33.26
N GLU A 159 2.01 -14.45 -34.31
CA GLU A 159 2.83 -14.35 -35.51
C GLU A 159 2.46 -13.12 -36.33
N GLN A 160 3.45 -12.56 -37.05
CA GLN A 160 3.25 -11.39 -37.91
C GLN A 160 2.18 -11.64 -38.96
N ALA A 161 2.07 -12.87 -39.47
CA ALA A 161 1.04 -13.26 -40.45
C ALA A 161 -0.39 -13.08 -39.89
N SER A 162 -0.62 -13.43 -38.62
CA SER A 162 -1.92 -13.24 -37.96
C SER A 162 -2.27 -11.75 -37.79
N ILE A 163 -1.27 -10.91 -37.55
CA ILE A 163 -1.44 -9.46 -37.48
C ILE A 163 -1.85 -8.89 -38.86
N GLU A 164 -1.20 -9.33 -39.91
CA GLU A 164 -1.48 -8.90 -41.28
C GLU A 164 -2.87 -9.36 -41.76
N GLU A 165 -3.27 -10.59 -41.39
CA GLU A 165 -4.62 -11.11 -41.67
C GLU A 165 -5.70 -10.25 -41.03
N VAL A 166 -5.57 -9.95 -39.74
CA VAL A 166 -6.54 -9.09 -39.03
C VAL A 166 -6.55 -7.67 -39.62
N ARG A 167 -5.37 -7.14 -39.99
CA ARG A 167 -5.26 -5.81 -40.59
C ARG A 167 -5.93 -5.73 -41.97
N GLY A 168 -6.01 -6.84 -42.70
CA GLY A 168 -6.69 -6.93 -43.99
C GLY A 168 -8.22 -6.99 -43.89
N HIS A 169 -8.77 -7.18 -42.69
CA HIS A 169 -10.22 -7.20 -42.43
C HIS A 169 -10.80 -5.86 -41.99
N TYR A 170 -9.95 -4.87 -41.73
CA TYR A 170 -10.32 -3.49 -41.37
C TYR A 170 -9.75 -2.50 -42.38
#